data_db4f7d2892f141c2684a7f3a835a44ce
#
_entry.id   db4f7d2892f141c2684a7f3a835a44ce
#
_cell.length_a   1.000
_cell.length_b   1.000
_cell.length_c   1.000
_cell.angle_alpha   90.00
_cell.angle_beta   90.00
_cell.angle_gamma   90.00
#
_symmetry.space_group_name_H-M   'P 1'
#
loop_
_entity.id
_entity.type
_entity.pdbx_description
1 polymer ?
#
loop_
_entity_poly.entity_id
_entity_poly.type
_entity_poly.pdbx_seq_one_letter_code
_entity_poly.pdbx_strand_id
1 'polypeptide(L)'
;MKIPFSPPDITEEEVEQVAEALRSGWITTGPKTKELERQVAGLCGTSRAVCLNSQTACAEMTLRLLGVTEGDEVIVPAYTYTATASVVCHVGAKLVMVDVQDDSLEMNYDKLADAITEKTKVVIPVDLGGVPCDYDRIFSVVESKKHLFHPSNELQKAIGRVVVMADAAHAFGATWKNKPVGSIADFSNFSFHAVKNFTTAEGGAVAWKDIDGIDNEEIYHQYQLLSLHGQSKDALAKTQLGAWEYDIVGPWYKCNMTDVTAGIGLAQ
;
A
#
# COMPACT_ATOMS: atom_id res chain seq x y z
N MET A 1 4.97 18.86 -33.20
CA MET A 1 5.71 18.55 -31.94
C MET A 1 5.11 17.27 -31.36
N LYS A 2 5.91 16.22 -31.09
CA LYS A 2 5.44 15.04 -30.35
C LYS A 2 5.63 15.31 -28.86
N ILE A 3 4.56 15.25 -28.09
CA ILE A 3 4.62 15.34 -26.63
C ILE A 3 4.40 13.89 -26.15
N PRO A 4 5.44 13.23 -25.58
CA PRO A 4 5.28 11.87 -25.04
C PRO A 4 4.42 11.92 -23.77
N PHE A 5 3.68 10.82 -23.53
CA PHE A 5 2.90 10.67 -22.29
C PHE A 5 3.81 10.15 -21.17
N SER A 6 4.17 11.04 -20.24
CA SER A 6 4.90 10.73 -19.00
C SER A 6 5.98 9.63 -19.15
N PRO A 7 7.02 9.81 -19.98
CA PRO A 7 8.10 8.84 -20.06
C PRO A 7 8.90 8.87 -18.75
N PRO A 8 9.39 7.71 -18.25
CA PRO A 8 10.28 7.70 -17.11
C PRO A 8 11.60 8.38 -17.45
N ASP A 9 12.23 9.01 -16.48
CA ASP A 9 13.60 9.48 -16.57
C ASP A 9 14.53 8.34 -16.11
N ILE A 10 15.25 7.74 -17.05
CA ILE A 10 16.17 6.61 -16.82
C ILE A 10 17.58 7.04 -17.18
N THR A 11 18.46 6.95 -16.23
CA THR A 11 19.88 7.29 -16.33
C THR A 11 20.75 6.02 -16.34
N GLU A 12 22.06 6.19 -16.45
CA GLU A 12 23.00 5.07 -16.32
C GLU A 12 23.02 4.48 -14.89
N GLU A 13 22.53 5.22 -13.88
CA GLU A 13 22.46 4.74 -12.50
C GLU A 13 21.44 3.62 -12.38
N GLU A 14 20.24 3.76 -12.95
CA GLU A 14 19.22 2.70 -12.99
C GLU A 14 19.75 1.48 -13.78
N VAL A 15 20.41 1.71 -14.90
CA VAL A 15 21.00 0.62 -15.70
C VAL A 15 22.03 -0.16 -14.89
N GLU A 16 22.93 0.51 -14.18
CA GLU A 16 23.97 -0.17 -13.39
C GLU A 16 23.35 -0.90 -12.18
N GLN A 17 22.39 -0.32 -11.48
CA GLN A 17 21.70 -0.99 -10.37
C GLN A 17 21.00 -2.30 -10.81
N VAL A 18 20.38 -2.30 -11.99
CA VAL A 18 19.81 -3.52 -12.59
C VAL A 18 20.91 -4.51 -12.98
N ALA A 19 21.99 -4.02 -13.62
CA ALA A 19 23.12 -4.87 -14.00
C ALA A 19 23.78 -5.53 -12.78
N GLU A 20 23.94 -4.80 -11.67
CA GLU A 20 24.39 -5.35 -10.39
C GLU A 20 23.49 -6.47 -9.88
N ALA A 21 22.16 -6.25 -9.87
CA ALA A 21 21.21 -7.30 -9.47
C ALA A 21 21.39 -8.58 -10.31
N LEU A 22 21.50 -8.43 -11.62
CA LEU A 22 21.70 -9.57 -12.52
C LEU A 22 23.05 -10.27 -12.29
N ARG A 23 24.14 -9.51 -12.11
CA ARG A 23 25.50 -10.06 -11.87
C ARG A 23 25.59 -10.76 -10.51
N SER A 24 24.87 -10.27 -9.50
CA SER A 24 24.86 -10.86 -8.15
C SER A 24 24.19 -12.24 -8.10
N GLY A 25 23.33 -12.54 -9.09
CA GLY A 25 22.48 -13.73 -9.09
C GLY A 25 21.20 -13.60 -8.24
N TRP A 26 21.06 -12.52 -7.45
CA TRP A 26 19.82 -12.20 -6.73
C TRP A 26 18.85 -11.45 -7.64
N ILE A 27 17.98 -12.20 -8.33
CA ILE A 27 17.03 -11.63 -9.29
C ILE A 27 15.57 -11.68 -8.80
N THR A 28 15.29 -12.31 -7.66
CA THR A 28 14.00 -12.29 -6.95
C THR A 28 14.10 -11.38 -5.74
N THR A 29 13.16 -11.45 -4.78
CA THR A 29 13.23 -10.67 -3.53
C THR A 29 14.52 -10.97 -2.77
N GLY A 30 15.31 -9.96 -2.51
CA GLY A 30 16.62 -10.10 -1.88
C GLY A 30 17.12 -8.79 -1.26
N PRO A 31 18.44 -8.56 -1.22
CA PRO A 31 19.04 -7.39 -0.55
C PRO A 31 18.59 -6.04 -1.08
N LYS A 32 18.42 -5.89 -2.43
CA LYS A 32 17.97 -4.61 -3.02
C LYS A 32 16.52 -4.28 -2.65
N THR A 33 15.64 -5.28 -2.65
CA THR A 33 14.25 -5.10 -2.20
C THR A 33 14.21 -4.65 -0.73
N LYS A 34 14.98 -5.30 0.16
CA LYS A 34 15.05 -4.93 1.58
C LYS A 34 15.59 -3.51 1.80
N GLU A 35 16.59 -3.11 1.02
CA GLU A 35 17.14 -1.75 1.07
C GLU A 35 16.12 -0.72 0.57
N LEU A 36 15.41 -1.00 -0.52
CA LEU A 36 14.35 -0.12 -1.02
C LEU A 36 13.23 0.04 0.02
N GLU A 37 12.78 -1.05 0.65
CA GLU A 37 11.78 -1.01 1.73
C GLU A 37 12.22 -0.10 2.89
N ARG A 38 13.50 -0.18 3.28
CA ARG A 38 14.08 0.67 4.33
C ARG A 38 14.08 2.15 3.92
N GLN A 39 14.44 2.46 2.67
CA GLN A 39 14.47 3.84 2.15
C GLN A 39 13.05 4.39 2.01
N VAL A 40 12.11 3.61 1.49
CA VAL A 40 10.69 3.99 1.42
C VAL A 40 10.13 4.30 2.81
N ALA A 41 10.41 3.47 3.82
CA ALA A 41 10.00 3.73 5.20
C ALA A 41 10.58 5.06 5.71
N GLY A 42 11.87 5.32 5.46
CA GLY A 42 12.55 6.56 5.83
C GLY A 42 11.92 7.80 5.16
N LEU A 43 11.64 7.74 3.86
CA LEU A 43 10.98 8.82 3.11
C LEU A 43 9.54 9.05 3.57
N CYS A 44 8.84 8.00 3.93
CA CYS A 44 7.47 8.06 4.45
C CYS A 44 7.42 8.50 5.93
N GLY A 45 8.53 8.49 6.66
CA GLY A 45 8.56 8.79 8.09
C GLY A 45 7.85 7.72 8.92
N THR A 46 7.93 6.45 8.50
CA THR A 46 7.31 5.29 9.15
C THR A 46 8.35 4.30 9.63
N SER A 47 8.00 3.45 10.59
CA SER A 47 8.92 2.43 11.13
C SER A 47 9.21 1.32 10.14
N ARG A 48 8.25 0.99 9.27
CA ARG A 48 8.34 -0.06 8.25
C ARG A 48 7.60 0.31 6.97
N ALA A 49 8.04 -0.31 5.87
CA ALA A 49 7.34 -0.39 4.61
C ALA A 49 7.58 -1.76 3.98
N VAL A 50 6.72 -2.17 3.06
CA VAL A 50 6.87 -3.38 2.24
C VAL A 50 6.72 -3.02 0.78
N CYS A 51 7.55 -3.61 -0.09
CA CYS A 51 7.47 -3.44 -1.53
C CYS A 51 6.88 -4.69 -2.20
N LEU A 52 5.87 -4.47 -3.03
CA LEU A 52 5.18 -5.50 -3.81
C LEU A 52 5.25 -5.17 -5.32
N ASN A 53 4.69 -6.05 -6.15
CA ASN A 53 4.78 -5.92 -7.61
C ASN A 53 3.87 -4.84 -8.22
N SER A 54 2.96 -4.24 -7.44
CA SER A 54 2.08 -3.15 -7.89
C SER A 54 1.36 -2.50 -6.71
N GLN A 55 0.86 -1.26 -6.90
CA GLN A 55 -0.04 -0.62 -5.92
C GLN A 55 -1.34 -1.41 -5.73
N THR A 56 -1.86 -1.99 -6.80
CA THR A 56 -3.06 -2.84 -6.73
C THR A 56 -2.84 -4.02 -5.78
N ALA A 57 -1.70 -4.71 -5.88
CA ALA A 57 -1.35 -5.78 -4.94
C ALA A 57 -1.17 -5.24 -3.52
N CYS A 58 -0.55 -4.07 -3.34
CA CYS A 58 -0.41 -3.41 -2.05
C CYS A 58 -1.78 -3.19 -1.39
N ALA A 59 -2.71 -2.59 -2.11
CA ALA A 59 -4.05 -2.29 -1.59
C ALA A 59 -4.85 -3.58 -1.30
N GLU A 60 -4.81 -4.57 -2.20
CA GLU A 60 -5.47 -5.86 -1.97
C GLU A 60 -4.91 -6.59 -0.75
N MET A 61 -3.57 -6.68 -0.62
CA MET A 61 -2.95 -7.34 0.53
C MET A 61 -3.23 -6.58 1.83
N THR A 62 -3.34 -5.24 1.81
CA THR A 62 -3.76 -4.45 2.97
C THR A 62 -5.21 -4.78 3.38
N LEU A 63 -6.16 -4.86 2.44
CA LEU A 63 -7.53 -5.26 2.76
C LEU A 63 -7.60 -6.68 3.35
N ARG A 64 -6.78 -7.61 2.83
CA ARG A 64 -6.69 -8.98 3.36
C ARG A 64 -6.05 -9.03 4.75
N LEU A 65 -4.99 -8.27 4.98
CA LEU A 65 -4.36 -8.12 6.30
C LEU A 65 -5.37 -7.58 7.33
N LEU A 66 -6.20 -6.63 6.91
CA LEU A 66 -7.28 -6.08 7.72
C LEU A 66 -8.44 -7.07 7.91
N GLY A 67 -8.45 -8.22 7.24
CA GLY A 67 -9.51 -9.22 7.35
C GLY A 67 -10.82 -8.81 6.67
N VAL A 68 -10.76 -7.89 5.71
CA VAL A 68 -11.94 -7.47 4.93
C VAL A 68 -12.38 -8.61 4.01
N THR A 69 -13.68 -8.92 4.01
CA THR A 69 -14.25 -10.08 3.32
C THR A 69 -15.71 -9.85 2.92
N GLU A 70 -16.37 -10.90 2.41
CA GLU A 70 -17.79 -10.87 2.08
C GLU A 70 -18.64 -10.43 3.27
N GLY A 71 -19.59 -9.53 3.04
CA GLY A 71 -20.44 -8.92 4.06
C GLY A 71 -19.93 -7.59 4.61
N ASP A 72 -18.64 -7.29 4.45
CA ASP A 72 -18.05 -6.00 4.78
C ASP A 72 -18.27 -4.96 3.67
N GLU A 73 -18.16 -3.68 4.02
CA GLU A 73 -18.24 -2.56 3.09
C GLU A 73 -16.93 -1.77 3.09
N VAL A 74 -16.50 -1.37 1.87
CA VAL A 74 -15.35 -0.47 1.68
C VAL A 74 -15.80 0.73 0.86
N ILE A 75 -15.53 1.94 1.36
CA ILE A 75 -15.93 3.20 0.74
C ILE A 75 -14.77 3.73 -0.10
N VAL A 76 -15.07 4.10 -1.35
CA VAL A 76 -14.12 4.71 -2.30
C VAL A 76 -14.75 5.94 -2.97
N PRO A 77 -13.97 6.91 -3.49
CA PRO A 77 -14.53 7.98 -4.32
C PRO A 77 -14.96 7.42 -5.68
N ALA A 78 -16.03 8.00 -6.24
CA ALA A 78 -16.49 7.63 -7.58
C ALA A 78 -15.51 8.04 -8.69
N TYR A 79 -14.70 9.07 -8.47
CA TYR A 79 -13.66 9.52 -9.39
C TYR A 79 -12.30 8.97 -8.95
N THR A 80 -11.95 7.84 -9.52
CA THR A 80 -10.66 7.15 -9.28
C THR A 80 -10.31 6.21 -10.43
N TYR A 81 -9.08 5.71 -10.43
CA TYR A 81 -8.70 4.60 -11.31
C TYR A 81 -9.36 3.30 -10.83
N THR A 82 -9.64 2.39 -11.76
CA THR A 82 -10.36 1.13 -11.46
C THR A 82 -9.70 0.29 -10.36
N ALA A 83 -8.38 0.38 -10.18
CA ALA A 83 -7.66 -0.41 -9.18
C ALA A 83 -8.21 -0.19 -7.77
N THR A 84 -8.51 1.06 -7.38
CA THR A 84 -9.05 1.40 -6.05
C THR A 84 -10.37 0.67 -5.76
N ALA A 85 -11.23 0.54 -6.77
CA ALA A 85 -12.51 -0.17 -6.66
C ALA A 85 -12.35 -1.70 -6.84
N SER A 86 -11.48 -2.13 -7.76
CA SER A 86 -11.28 -3.55 -8.08
C SER A 86 -10.79 -4.35 -6.88
N VAL A 87 -9.89 -3.80 -6.06
CA VAL A 87 -9.36 -4.51 -4.88
C VAL A 87 -10.45 -4.81 -3.85
N VAL A 88 -11.49 -3.98 -3.77
CA VAL A 88 -12.67 -4.24 -2.92
C VAL A 88 -13.42 -5.46 -3.42
N CYS A 89 -13.62 -5.56 -4.74
CA CYS A 89 -14.26 -6.72 -5.36
C CYS A 89 -13.41 -7.99 -5.21
N HIS A 90 -12.07 -7.86 -5.31
CA HIS A 90 -11.16 -9.02 -5.18
C HIS A 90 -11.23 -9.68 -3.80
N VAL A 91 -11.48 -8.90 -2.75
CA VAL A 91 -11.65 -9.47 -1.39
C VAL A 91 -13.09 -9.90 -1.09
N GLY A 92 -14.01 -9.72 -2.04
CA GLY A 92 -15.43 -10.10 -1.90
C GLY A 92 -16.26 -9.10 -1.10
N ALA A 93 -15.71 -7.96 -0.71
CA ALA A 93 -16.43 -6.93 0.01
C ALA A 93 -17.36 -6.12 -0.90
N LYS A 94 -18.36 -5.48 -0.31
CA LYS A 94 -19.26 -4.58 -1.02
C LYS A 94 -18.58 -3.25 -1.26
N LEU A 95 -18.48 -2.88 -2.54
CA LEU A 95 -18.02 -1.56 -2.96
C LEU A 95 -19.10 -0.51 -2.70
N VAL A 96 -18.77 0.53 -1.94
CA VAL A 96 -19.60 1.70 -1.70
C VAL A 96 -18.92 2.92 -2.29
N MET A 97 -19.53 3.53 -3.30
CA MET A 97 -18.97 4.72 -3.94
C MET A 97 -19.61 5.99 -3.37
N VAL A 98 -18.78 6.97 -3.07
CA VAL A 98 -19.21 8.32 -2.72
C VAL A 98 -18.71 9.29 -3.80
N ASP A 99 -19.51 10.32 -4.07
CA ASP A 99 -19.18 11.32 -5.06
C ASP A 99 -18.02 12.20 -4.59
N VAL A 100 -17.49 13.02 -5.48
CA VAL A 100 -16.46 14.01 -5.17
C VAL A 100 -17.08 15.30 -4.64
N GLN A 101 -16.24 16.21 -4.15
CA GLN A 101 -16.63 17.57 -3.78
C GLN A 101 -17.15 18.33 -5.01
N ASP A 102 -17.92 19.39 -4.81
CA ASP A 102 -18.47 20.19 -5.91
C ASP A 102 -17.37 20.99 -6.64
N ASP A 103 -16.27 21.30 -5.97
CA ASP A 103 -15.19 22.19 -6.45
C ASP A 103 -13.82 21.49 -6.53
N SER A 104 -13.73 20.21 -6.19
CA SER A 104 -12.50 19.43 -6.26
C SER A 104 -12.76 17.96 -6.63
N LEU A 105 -11.69 17.23 -6.95
CA LEU A 105 -11.76 15.80 -7.24
C LEU A 105 -11.59 14.91 -6.00
N GLU A 106 -11.48 15.53 -4.83
CA GLU A 106 -11.44 14.81 -3.56
C GLU A 106 -12.80 14.19 -3.23
N MET A 107 -12.79 13.12 -2.46
CA MET A 107 -13.98 12.49 -1.90
C MET A 107 -14.85 13.52 -1.16
N ASN A 108 -16.17 13.47 -1.36
CA ASN A 108 -17.09 14.31 -0.59
C ASN A 108 -17.23 13.80 0.85
N TYR A 109 -16.74 14.57 1.80
CA TYR A 109 -16.63 14.17 3.21
C TYR A 109 -17.97 14.11 3.94
N ASP A 110 -18.97 14.90 3.52
CA ASP A 110 -20.31 14.83 4.08
C ASP A 110 -21.02 13.56 3.60
N LYS A 111 -20.91 13.22 2.29
CA LYS A 111 -21.39 11.96 1.74
C LYS A 111 -20.64 10.76 2.32
N LEU A 112 -19.34 10.90 2.65
CA LEU A 112 -18.60 9.88 3.38
C LEU A 112 -19.24 9.58 4.74
N ALA A 113 -19.59 10.64 5.50
CA ALA A 113 -20.22 10.48 6.81
C ALA A 113 -21.57 9.74 6.71
N ASP A 114 -22.34 10.01 5.66
CA ASP A 114 -23.65 9.36 5.42
C ASP A 114 -23.50 7.91 4.95
N ALA A 115 -22.40 7.59 4.26
CA ALA A 115 -22.15 6.26 3.70
C ALA A 115 -21.62 5.24 4.74
N ILE A 116 -21.10 5.69 5.89
CA ILE A 116 -20.57 4.80 6.93
C ILE A 116 -21.71 4.07 7.64
N THR A 117 -21.65 2.74 7.62
CA THR A 117 -22.57 1.83 8.29
C THR A 117 -21.84 0.90 9.28
N GLU A 118 -22.59 0.05 9.99
CA GLU A 118 -22.00 -0.99 10.86
C GLU A 118 -21.16 -2.03 10.11
N LYS A 119 -21.30 -2.11 8.77
CA LYS A 119 -20.52 -3.01 7.90
C LYS A 119 -19.24 -2.37 7.36
N THR A 120 -19.10 -1.05 7.47
CA THR A 120 -17.97 -0.33 6.90
C THR A 120 -16.69 -0.62 7.68
N LYS A 121 -15.68 -1.17 7.00
CA LYS A 121 -14.38 -1.50 7.58
C LYS A 121 -13.28 -0.52 7.18
N VAL A 122 -13.29 -0.07 5.92
CA VAL A 122 -12.23 0.74 5.33
C VAL A 122 -12.82 1.86 4.50
N VAL A 123 -12.19 3.02 4.54
CA VAL A 123 -12.34 4.09 3.55
C VAL A 123 -11.03 4.24 2.79
N ILE A 124 -11.10 4.36 1.45
CA ILE A 124 -9.94 4.53 0.58
C ILE A 124 -10.01 5.91 -0.08
N PRO A 125 -9.51 6.98 0.58
CA PRO A 125 -9.31 8.26 -0.09
C PRO A 125 -8.22 8.13 -1.14
N VAL A 126 -8.31 8.95 -2.21
CA VAL A 126 -7.35 8.93 -3.32
C VAL A 126 -6.65 10.28 -3.40
N ASP A 127 -5.33 10.27 -3.25
CA ASP A 127 -4.45 11.44 -3.36
C ASP A 127 -4.16 11.74 -4.85
N LEU A 128 -5.20 12.15 -5.57
CA LEU A 128 -5.20 12.29 -7.02
C LEU A 128 -4.23 13.37 -7.49
N GLY A 129 -3.40 13.04 -8.50
CA GLY A 129 -2.40 13.97 -9.03
C GLY A 129 -1.32 14.37 -8.03
N GLY A 130 -1.18 13.66 -6.91
CA GLY A 130 -0.23 13.95 -5.84
C GLY A 130 -0.72 15.02 -4.86
N VAL A 131 -2.00 15.41 -4.95
CA VAL A 131 -2.64 16.32 -4.00
C VAL A 131 -3.26 15.49 -2.87
N PRO A 132 -2.74 15.59 -1.63
CA PRO A 132 -3.29 14.86 -0.50
C PRO A 132 -4.70 15.33 -0.16
N CYS A 133 -5.60 14.39 0.13
CA CYS A 133 -6.93 14.68 0.64
C CYS A 133 -6.88 15.45 1.98
N ASP A 134 -7.99 16.08 2.37
CA ASP A 134 -8.12 16.67 3.70
C ASP A 134 -8.27 15.55 4.75
N TYR A 135 -7.14 15.03 5.21
CA TYR A 135 -7.10 13.96 6.20
C TYR A 135 -7.68 14.36 7.56
N ASP A 136 -7.65 15.64 7.95
CA ASP A 136 -8.29 16.07 9.20
C ASP A 136 -9.81 15.87 9.11
N ARG A 137 -10.41 16.20 7.97
CA ARG A 137 -11.85 15.95 7.75
C ARG A 137 -12.16 14.46 7.70
N ILE A 138 -11.34 13.66 6.99
CA ILE A 138 -11.54 12.21 6.93
C ILE A 138 -11.48 11.59 8.32
N PHE A 139 -10.43 11.90 9.11
CA PHE A 139 -10.31 11.37 10.46
C PHE A 139 -11.41 11.86 11.40
N SER A 140 -11.82 13.11 11.28
CA SER A 140 -12.98 13.64 12.04
C SER A 140 -14.25 12.85 11.74
N VAL A 141 -14.50 12.52 10.48
CA VAL A 141 -15.68 11.72 10.07
C VAL A 141 -15.60 10.32 10.65
N VAL A 142 -14.49 9.57 10.43
CA VAL A 142 -14.40 8.18 10.92
C VAL A 142 -14.42 8.09 12.45
N GLU A 143 -13.86 9.07 13.16
CA GLU A 143 -13.95 9.16 14.62
C GLU A 143 -15.38 9.42 15.10
N SER A 144 -16.12 10.32 14.44
CA SER A 144 -17.52 10.61 14.79
C SER A 144 -18.43 9.38 14.63
N LYS A 145 -18.07 8.46 13.76
CA LYS A 145 -18.82 7.24 13.43
C LYS A 145 -18.26 5.98 14.10
N LYS A 146 -17.26 6.08 14.98
CA LYS A 146 -16.62 4.91 15.60
C LYS A 146 -17.57 4.01 16.39
N HIS A 147 -18.71 4.53 16.86
CA HIS A 147 -19.73 3.76 17.54
C HIS A 147 -20.44 2.73 16.64
N LEU A 148 -20.34 2.88 15.31
CA LEU A 148 -20.83 1.91 14.31
C LEU A 148 -19.80 0.84 13.94
N PHE A 149 -18.52 1.01 14.35
CA PHE A 149 -17.46 0.15 13.92
C PHE A 149 -17.40 -1.15 14.72
N HIS A 150 -17.42 -2.27 14.03
CA HIS A 150 -17.28 -3.61 14.59
C HIS A 150 -16.00 -4.26 14.06
N PRO A 151 -14.91 -4.36 14.85
CA PRO A 151 -13.65 -4.92 14.39
C PRO A 151 -13.76 -6.42 14.09
N SER A 152 -13.12 -6.88 13.02
CA SER A 152 -13.10 -8.30 12.60
C SER A 152 -11.83 -9.03 13.03
N ASN A 153 -10.76 -8.29 13.40
CA ASN A 153 -9.51 -8.86 13.88
C ASN A 153 -8.82 -7.91 14.88
N GLU A 154 -7.69 -8.35 15.46
CA GLU A 154 -6.96 -7.57 16.46
C GLU A 154 -6.38 -6.26 15.89
N LEU A 155 -5.99 -6.22 14.62
CA LEU A 155 -5.48 -5.02 13.97
C LEU A 155 -6.58 -3.94 13.85
N GLN A 156 -7.77 -4.31 13.36
CA GLN A 156 -8.94 -3.42 13.33
C GLN A 156 -9.35 -2.97 14.74
N LYS A 157 -9.25 -3.88 15.73
CA LYS A 157 -9.57 -3.58 17.12
C LYS A 157 -8.59 -2.55 17.73
N ALA A 158 -7.30 -2.68 17.45
CA ALA A 158 -6.29 -1.72 17.88
C ALA A 158 -6.50 -0.33 17.26
N ILE A 159 -6.91 -0.26 15.98
CA ILE A 159 -7.26 1.00 15.32
C ILE A 159 -8.56 1.60 15.89
N GLY A 160 -9.54 0.78 16.23
CA GLY A 160 -10.75 1.16 16.99
C GLY A 160 -11.81 1.98 16.23
N ARG A 161 -11.67 2.12 14.90
CA ARG A 161 -12.58 2.84 13.99
C ARG A 161 -12.43 2.34 12.56
N VAL A 162 -13.26 2.84 11.65
CA VAL A 162 -13.08 2.62 10.21
C VAL A 162 -11.65 3.00 9.81
N VAL A 163 -10.96 2.06 9.16
CA VAL A 163 -9.55 2.22 8.78
C VAL A 163 -9.44 3.17 7.59
N VAL A 164 -8.48 4.08 7.64
CA VAL A 164 -8.16 4.99 6.53
C VAL A 164 -6.97 4.41 5.76
N MET A 165 -7.24 3.91 4.56
CA MET A 165 -6.24 3.33 3.66
C MET A 165 -6.09 4.22 2.43
N ALA A 166 -5.05 5.05 2.38
CA ALA A 166 -4.83 5.96 1.26
C ALA A 166 -4.43 5.22 -0.03
N ASP A 167 -5.12 5.49 -1.12
CA ASP A 167 -4.59 5.28 -2.47
C ASP A 167 -3.71 6.48 -2.82
N ALA A 168 -2.43 6.36 -2.51
CA ALA A 168 -1.41 7.38 -2.71
C ALA A 168 -0.58 7.10 -3.98
N ALA A 169 -1.19 6.46 -5.00
CA ALA A 169 -0.51 6.04 -6.23
C ALA A 169 0.18 7.21 -6.98
N HIS A 170 -0.22 8.45 -6.73
CA HIS A 170 0.36 9.65 -7.33
C HIS A 170 1.14 10.52 -6.33
N ALA A 171 1.19 10.12 -5.04
CA ALA A 171 1.62 11.00 -3.95
C ALA A 171 2.91 10.55 -3.25
N PHE A 172 3.72 9.67 -3.88
CA PHE A 172 5.02 9.31 -3.31
C PHE A 172 5.93 10.54 -3.25
N GLY A 173 6.47 10.84 -2.05
CA GLY A 173 7.27 12.04 -1.79
C GLY A 173 6.46 13.32 -1.52
N ALA A 174 5.12 13.29 -1.66
CA ALA A 174 4.28 14.43 -1.29
C ALA A 174 4.20 14.61 0.23
N THR A 175 3.87 15.83 0.63
CA THR A 175 3.67 16.18 2.04
C THR A 175 2.31 16.84 2.26
N TRP A 176 1.70 16.60 3.41
CA TRP A 176 0.52 17.28 3.91
C TRP A 176 0.79 17.87 5.28
N LYS A 177 0.64 19.18 5.44
CA LYS A 177 0.96 19.91 6.68
C LYS A 177 2.37 19.58 7.21
N ASN A 178 3.37 19.55 6.32
CA ASN A 178 4.77 19.24 6.59
C ASN A 178 5.04 17.80 7.09
N LYS A 179 4.10 16.87 6.87
CA LYS A 179 4.30 15.44 7.15
C LYS A 179 4.31 14.66 5.83
N PRO A 180 5.18 13.68 5.66
CA PRO A 180 5.16 12.79 4.49
C PRO A 180 3.81 12.07 4.38
N VAL A 181 3.26 11.95 3.17
CA VAL A 181 1.95 11.30 2.93
C VAL A 181 1.91 9.89 3.51
N GLY A 182 3.01 9.15 3.45
CA GLY A 182 3.09 7.79 3.99
C GLY A 182 2.83 7.65 5.49
N SER A 183 2.95 8.76 6.27
CA SER A 183 2.75 8.77 7.72
C SER A 183 1.39 9.32 8.17
N ILE A 184 0.46 9.59 7.23
CA ILE A 184 -0.79 10.30 7.56
C ILE A 184 -1.97 9.36 7.71
N ALA A 185 -2.27 8.56 6.69
CA ALA A 185 -3.28 7.51 6.75
C ALA A 185 -2.83 6.35 7.64
N ASP A 186 -3.72 5.45 8.03
CA ASP A 186 -3.32 4.25 8.76
C ASP A 186 -2.43 3.37 7.90
N PHE A 187 -2.78 3.23 6.60
CA PHE A 187 -1.98 2.60 5.55
C PHE A 187 -1.95 3.50 4.33
N SER A 188 -0.80 3.63 3.67
CA SER A 188 -0.62 4.39 2.42
C SER A 188 -0.03 3.49 1.35
N ASN A 189 -0.74 3.36 0.21
CA ASN A 189 -0.38 2.48 -0.88
C ASN A 189 0.12 3.30 -2.07
N PHE A 190 1.39 3.12 -2.45
CA PHE A 190 2.07 3.84 -3.53
C PHE A 190 2.22 3.00 -4.78
N SER A 191 2.18 3.64 -5.94
CA SER A 191 2.46 3.01 -7.23
C SER A 191 3.82 3.44 -7.75
N PHE A 192 4.58 2.46 -8.20
CA PHE A 192 5.87 2.64 -8.87
C PHE A 192 5.82 2.18 -10.34
N HIS A 193 4.62 2.25 -10.94
CA HIS A 193 4.44 2.02 -12.36
C HIS A 193 5.20 3.05 -13.20
N ALA A 194 5.61 2.68 -14.43
CA ALA A 194 6.48 3.44 -15.31
C ALA A 194 6.08 4.91 -15.57
N VAL A 195 4.79 5.27 -15.43
CA VAL A 195 4.28 6.64 -15.66
C VAL A 195 4.21 7.51 -14.40
N LYS A 196 4.62 6.97 -13.23
CA LYS A 196 4.59 7.70 -11.96
C LYS A 196 5.84 8.57 -11.79
N ASN A 197 5.80 9.46 -10.81
CA ASN A 197 6.91 10.35 -10.46
C ASN A 197 8.14 9.63 -9.85
N PHE A 198 7.97 8.40 -9.44
CA PHE A 198 8.99 7.45 -9.00
C PHE A 198 8.63 6.09 -9.61
N THR A 199 9.61 5.39 -10.19
CA THR A 199 9.30 4.14 -10.87
C THR A 199 10.26 3.00 -10.57
N THR A 200 9.73 1.78 -10.60
CA THR A 200 10.48 0.51 -10.63
C THR A 200 10.12 -0.29 -11.89
N ALA A 201 9.66 0.35 -12.97
CA ALA A 201 8.97 -0.17 -14.13
C ALA A 201 7.56 -0.67 -13.77
N GLU A 202 7.46 -1.72 -12.98
CA GLU A 202 6.28 -2.20 -12.27
C GLU A 202 6.63 -2.36 -10.79
N GLY A 203 5.77 -1.90 -9.91
CA GLY A 203 5.95 -2.00 -8.47
C GLY A 203 4.97 -1.17 -7.67
N GLY A 204 5.06 -1.30 -6.38
CA GLY A 204 4.35 -0.50 -5.39
C GLY A 204 4.91 -0.71 -4.00
N ALA A 205 4.48 0.12 -3.08
CA ALA A 205 4.82 -0.04 -1.67
C ALA A 205 3.64 0.27 -0.76
N VAL A 206 3.64 -0.34 0.41
CA VAL A 206 2.79 0.05 1.53
C VAL A 206 3.67 0.60 2.64
N ALA A 207 3.32 1.78 3.14
CA ALA A 207 3.80 2.31 4.41
C ALA A 207 2.62 2.45 5.37
N TRP A 208 2.86 2.27 6.67
CA TRP A 208 1.81 2.36 7.68
C TRP A 208 2.29 3.06 8.94
N LYS A 209 1.35 3.65 9.67
CA LYS A 209 1.62 4.23 10.99
C LYS A 209 1.82 3.14 12.03
N ASP A 210 2.64 3.43 13.04
CA ASP A 210 2.68 2.61 14.23
C ASP A 210 1.29 2.54 14.88
N ILE A 211 0.85 1.33 15.21
CA ILE A 211 -0.46 1.05 15.80
C ILE A 211 -0.23 0.54 17.21
N ASP A 212 -0.81 1.22 18.20
CA ASP A 212 -0.61 0.89 19.60
C ASP A 212 -0.94 -0.59 19.90
N GLY A 213 0.01 -1.29 20.50
CA GLY A 213 -0.13 -2.71 20.87
C GLY A 213 0.07 -3.69 19.72
N ILE A 214 0.42 -3.24 18.52
CA ILE A 214 0.71 -4.10 17.35
C ILE A 214 2.19 -3.96 16.98
N ASP A 215 2.88 -5.09 16.80
CA ASP A 215 4.27 -5.11 16.36
C ASP A 215 4.35 -4.89 14.84
N ASN A 216 5.16 -3.90 14.43
CA ASN A 216 5.41 -3.61 13.01
C ASN A 216 6.10 -4.77 12.27
N GLU A 217 6.90 -5.57 12.97
CA GLU A 217 7.52 -6.77 12.40
C GLU A 217 6.47 -7.84 12.10
N GLU A 218 5.43 -7.96 12.92
CA GLU A 218 4.32 -8.87 12.65
C GLU A 218 3.51 -8.41 11.43
N ILE A 219 3.17 -7.11 11.32
CA ILE A 219 2.52 -6.56 10.12
C ILE A 219 3.37 -6.85 8.88
N TYR A 220 4.67 -6.58 8.93
CA TYR A 220 5.61 -6.83 7.83
C TYR A 220 5.65 -8.32 7.46
N HIS A 221 5.73 -9.21 8.45
CA HIS A 221 5.73 -10.66 8.25
C HIS A 221 4.43 -11.13 7.58
N GLN A 222 3.28 -10.61 7.99
CA GLN A 222 2.00 -10.93 7.36
C GLN A 222 1.96 -10.52 5.87
N TYR A 223 2.50 -9.36 5.50
CA TYR A 223 2.64 -8.99 4.09
C TYR A 223 3.55 -9.96 3.32
N GLN A 224 4.65 -10.41 3.93
CA GLN A 224 5.54 -11.40 3.31
C GLN A 224 4.81 -12.73 3.08
N LEU A 225 4.07 -13.22 4.07
CA LEU A 225 3.26 -14.43 3.94
C LEU A 225 2.23 -14.29 2.82
N LEU A 226 1.46 -13.20 2.81
CA LEU A 226 0.44 -12.93 1.80
C LEU A 226 1.03 -12.84 0.39
N SER A 227 2.22 -12.26 0.23
CA SER A 227 2.83 -12.02 -1.09
C SER A 227 3.71 -13.14 -1.61
N LEU A 228 4.00 -14.17 -0.79
CA LEU A 228 4.94 -15.28 -1.09
C LEU A 228 4.33 -16.66 -0.87
N HIS A 229 3.10 -16.92 -1.32
CA HIS A 229 2.43 -18.23 -1.20
C HIS A 229 2.27 -18.75 0.23
N GLY A 230 2.29 -17.90 1.23
CA GLY A 230 2.26 -18.30 2.64
C GLY A 230 3.56 -18.97 3.13
N GLN A 231 4.68 -18.77 2.45
CA GLN A 231 5.96 -19.30 2.89
C GLN A 231 6.45 -18.58 4.15
N SER A 232 6.75 -19.32 5.21
CA SER A 232 7.24 -18.78 6.49
C SER A 232 8.64 -18.17 6.41
N LYS A 233 9.37 -18.38 5.32
CA LYS A 233 10.70 -17.80 5.05
C LYS A 233 10.79 -17.32 3.59
N ASP A 234 11.32 -16.12 3.39
CA ASP A 234 11.68 -15.64 2.06
C ASP A 234 12.98 -16.28 1.54
N ALA A 235 13.35 -15.96 0.29
CA ALA A 235 14.54 -16.54 -0.33
C ALA A 235 15.83 -16.17 0.42
N LEU A 236 15.92 -14.95 0.98
CA LEU A 236 17.09 -14.47 1.71
C LEU A 236 17.25 -15.20 3.04
N ALA A 237 16.17 -15.40 3.78
CA ALA A 237 16.18 -16.16 5.04
C ALA A 237 16.59 -17.62 4.86
N LYS A 238 16.28 -18.22 3.69
CA LYS A 238 16.66 -19.62 3.35
C LYS A 238 18.16 -19.82 3.10
N THR A 239 18.94 -18.76 2.91
CA THR A 239 20.40 -18.87 2.69
C THR A 239 21.20 -19.12 3.96
N GLN A 240 20.60 -18.94 5.13
CA GLN A 240 21.28 -19.24 6.39
C GLN A 240 21.49 -20.76 6.54
N LEU A 241 22.62 -21.16 7.09
CA LEU A 241 22.97 -22.57 7.30
C LEU A 241 21.85 -23.28 8.09
N GLY A 242 21.28 -24.34 7.50
CA GLY A 242 20.18 -25.10 8.12
C GLY A 242 18.79 -24.49 7.96
N ALA A 243 18.62 -23.35 7.28
CA ALA A 243 17.35 -22.63 7.15
C ALA A 243 16.55 -22.99 5.88
N TRP A 244 16.89 -24.07 5.17
CA TRP A 244 16.21 -24.50 3.95
C TRP A 244 14.76 -24.97 4.17
N GLU A 245 14.43 -25.46 5.36
CA GLU A 245 13.08 -25.86 5.73
C GLU A 245 12.19 -24.63 5.96
N TYR A 246 10.98 -24.66 5.42
CA TYR A 246 9.94 -23.64 5.61
C TYR A 246 8.57 -24.30 5.56
N ASP A 247 7.60 -23.67 6.19
CA ASP A 247 6.20 -24.08 6.19
C ASP A 247 5.40 -23.26 5.19
N ILE A 248 4.32 -23.85 4.70
CA ILE A 248 3.25 -23.12 3.97
C ILE A 248 2.09 -22.98 4.95
N VAL A 249 1.89 -21.76 5.46
CA VAL A 249 0.85 -21.46 6.46
C VAL A 249 -0.50 -21.11 5.87
N GLY A 250 -0.57 -20.89 4.55
CA GLY A 250 -1.82 -20.63 3.85
C GLY A 250 -1.67 -20.58 2.33
N PRO A 251 -2.75 -20.77 1.57
CA PRO A 251 -2.76 -20.77 0.11
C PRO A 251 -2.87 -19.34 -0.43
N TRP A 252 -1.84 -18.52 -0.16
CA TRP A 252 -1.88 -17.08 -0.49
C TRP A 252 -1.20 -16.78 -1.82
N TYR A 253 -0.89 -15.51 -2.09
CA TYR A 253 -0.62 -14.94 -3.39
C TYR A 253 0.87 -14.95 -3.74
N LYS A 254 1.18 -14.58 -4.99
CA LYS A 254 2.55 -14.34 -5.45
C LYS A 254 2.61 -12.96 -6.10
N CYS A 255 2.98 -11.96 -5.31
CA CYS A 255 3.02 -10.56 -5.73
C CYS A 255 4.18 -9.77 -5.11
N ASN A 256 5.25 -10.45 -4.71
CA ASN A 256 6.46 -9.83 -4.17
C ASN A 256 7.21 -9.00 -5.24
N MET A 257 7.94 -7.98 -4.81
CA MET A 257 8.89 -7.25 -5.64
C MET A 257 10.17 -8.07 -5.86
N THR A 258 10.86 -7.83 -6.97
CA THR A 258 12.14 -8.47 -7.32
C THR A 258 13.29 -7.49 -7.13
N ASP A 259 14.52 -8.00 -6.91
CA ASP A 259 15.71 -7.15 -6.80
C ASP A 259 16.06 -6.45 -8.11
N VAL A 260 15.65 -7.00 -9.25
CA VAL A 260 15.79 -6.35 -10.56
C VAL A 260 15.00 -5.05 -10.61
N THR A 261 13.72 -5.09 -10.19
CA THR A 261 12.85 -3.90 -10.16
C THR A 261 13.20 -2.97 -9.00
N ALA A 262 13.56 -3.52 -7.83
CA ALA A 262 14.05 -2.73 -6.71
C ALA A 262 15.34 -1.97 -7.05
N GLY A 263 16.22 -2.53 -7.89
CA GLY A 263 17.42 -1.85 -8.37
C GLY A 263 17.09 -0.55 -9.10
N ILE A 264 16.06 -0.51 -9.94
CA ILE A 264 15.59 0.73 -10.57
C ILE A 264 15.20 1.75 -9.50
N GLY A 265 14.39 1.36 -8.52
CA GLY A 265 13.91 2.26 -7.47
C GLY A 265 15.01 2.77 -6.55
N LEU A 266 16.10 2.04 -6.36
CA LEU A 266 17.24 2.52 -5.55
C LEU A 266 18.02 3.66 -6.23
N ALA A 267 18.01 3.72 -7.56
CA ALA A 267 18.62 4.81 -8.32
C ALA A 267 17.67 6.01 -8.43
N GLN A 268 16.36 5.78 -8.63
CA GLN A 268 15.34 6.83 -8.69
C GLN A 268 15.26 7.66 -7.39
#